data_3137e3c10e8b649c2c834e9d2a68fe42
#
_entry.id   3137e3c10e8b649c2c834e9d2a68fe42
#
_cell.length_a   1.000
_cell.length_b   1.000
_cell.length_c   1.000
_cell.angle_alpha   90.00
_cell.angle_beta   90.00
_cell.angle_gamma   90.00
#
_symmetry.space_group_name_H-M   'P 1'
#
loop_
_entity.id
_entity.type
_entity.pdbx_description
1 polymer ?
#
loop_
_entity_poly.entity_id
_entity_poly.type
_entity_poly.pdbx_seq_one_letter_code
_entity_poly.pdbx_strand_id
1 'polypeptide(L)'
;MPNKPEPLFIDGHYHYTLSTYEPVEVTLTIPHLTDEEVGYGIAGIVAERGWNDDDLPTDAWIAENVEGINTLAELQQAVREELEQINARYVESTKAGLCAEELARRVEQRIPAESIERARDTVRQGFEMQAMQNGVDLAQLLAASGMSEHDFEHAVSEEAQALAEQDAALDAIVDEYAIYVDETELPGILGMSPKDAKALIEETRKHGDYEDMMAFARRRRALESVIRDASFAEEHETAEQAARRVAEMRAQMQTEVPGDDADEGKGEEPRFKLV
;
A
#
# COMPACT_ATOMS: atom_id res chain seq x y z
N MET A 1 0.09 -30.11 4.64
CA MET A 1 -1.07 -29.63 3.86
C MET A 1 -1.42 -30.68 2.84
N PRO A 2 -2.70 -30.93 2.47
CA PRO A 2 -3.02 -31.81 1.37
C PRO A 2 -2.31 -31.31 0.11
N ASN A 3 -1.82 -32.26 -0.69
CA ASN A 3 -1.05 -31.94 -1.90
C ASN A 3 -2.04 -31.34 -2.93
N LYS A 4 -2.09 -30.02 -3.08
CA LYS A 4 -2.92 -29.36 -4.08
C LYS A 4 -2.51 -29.86 -5.47
N PRO A 5 -3.44 -30.09 -6.42
CA PRO A 5 -3.12 -30.48 -7.78
C PRO A 5 -2.36 -29.38 -8.54
N GLU A 6 -1.66 -29.77 -9.58
CA GLU A 6 -1.06 -28.80 -10.52
C GLU A 6 -2.17 -28.10 -11.31
N PRO A 7 -2.01 -26.83 -11.67
CA PRO A 7 -2.91 -26.15 -12.58
C PRO A 7 -2.77 -26.70 -14.01
N LEU A 8 -3.81 -26.60 -14.80
CA LEU A 8 -3.73 -26.89 -16.22
C LEU A 8 -2.95 -25.79 -16.94
N PHE A 9 -2.07 -26.19 -17.85
CA PHE A 9 -1.36 -25.23 -18.70
C PHE A 9 -1.87 -25.38 -20.14
N ILE A 10 -2.61 -24.37 -20.62
CA ILE A 10 -3.27 -24.37 -21.93
C ILE A 10 -2.97 -23.01 -22.61
N ASP A 11 -2.62 -23.06 -23.89
CA ASP A 11 -2.35 -21.85 -24.72
C ASP A 11 -1.36 -20.83 -24.09
N GLY A 12 -0.37 -21.36 -23.33
CA GLY A 12 0.66 -20.52 -22.72
C GLY A 12 0.28 -19.93 -21.35
N HIS A 13 -0.88 -20.32 -20.79
CA HIS A 13 -1.38 -19.79 -19.50
C HIS A 13 -1.74 -20.92 -18.53
N TYR A 14 -1.56 -20.66 -17.23
CA TYR A 14 -2.07 -21.53 -16.18
C TYR A 14 -3.52 -21.21 -15.88
N HIS A 15 -4.36 -22.25 -15.81
CA HIS A 15 -5.77 -22.16 -15.46
C HIS A 15 -5.96 -22.62 -14.02
N TYR A 16 -6.59 -21.78 -13.22
CA TYR A 16 -6.88 -22.03 -11.81
C TYR A 16 -8.38 -22.13 -11.58
N THR A 17 -8.76 -22.77 -10.49
CA THR A 17 -10.14 -22.82 -10.00
C THR A 17 -10.19 -22.41 -8.53
N LEU A 18 -11.31 -21.82 -8.13
CA LEU A 18 -11.58 -21.49 -6.74
C LEU A 18 -12.55 -22.51 -6.14
N SER A 19 -12.39 -22.81 -4.87
CA SER A 19 -13.32 -23.67 -4.13
C SER A 19 -14.75 -23.09 -4.08
N THR A 20 -14.89 -21.79 -4.24
CA THR A 20 -16.16 -21.07 -4.38
C THR A 20 -15.94 -19.73 -5.08
N TYR A 21 -16.91 -19.33 -5.89
CA TYR A 21 -16.98 -18.03 -6.57
C TYR A 21 -18.01 -17.08 -5.93
N GLU A 22 -18.52 -17.44 -4.75
CA GLU A 22 -19.38 -16.56 -3.96
C GLU A 22 -18.67 -15.26 -3.62
N PRO A 23 -19.38 -14.13 -3.47
CA PRO A 23 -18.80 -12.86 -3.04
C PRO A 23 -17.90 -13.02 -1.82
N VAL A 24 -16.82 -12.27 -1.76
CA VAL A 24 -15.92 -12.30 -0.60
C VAL A 24 -16.54 -11.52 0.56
N GLU A 25 -16.32 -12.02 1.76
CA GLU A 25 -16.68 -11.34 3.01
C GLU A 25 -15.39 -10.90 3.69
N VAL A 26 -15.23 -9.59 3.89
CA VAL A 26 -13.99 -8.98 4.40
C VAL A 26 -14.30 -8.11 5.60
N THR A 27 -13.49 -8.20 6.64
CA THR A 27 -13.57 -7.29 7.78
C THR A 27 -12.56 -6.14 7.59
N LEU A 28 -13.08 -4.91 7.62
CA LEU A 28 -12.29 -3.69 7.58
C LEU A 28 -12.04 -3.20 9.01
N THR A 29 -10.79 -3.06 9.40
CA THR A 29 -10.44 -2.44 10.67
C THR A 29 -10.46 -0.93 10.52
N ILE A 30 -11.37 -0.26 11.23
CA ILE A 30 -11.48 1.20 11.25
C ILE A 30 -10.60 1.74 12.39
N PRO A 31 -9.51 2.47 12.10
CA PRO A 31 -8.62 2.99 13.13
C PRO A 31 -9.36 3.97 14.06
N HIS A 32 -9.12 3.85 15.36
CA HIS A 32 -9.59 4.83 16.33
C HIS A 32 -8.55 5.94 16.49
N LEU A 33 -8.92 7.16 16.07
CA LEU A 33 -8.05 8.32 16.17
C LEU A 33 -7.90 8.77 17.63
N THR A 34 -6.67 8.82 18.13
CA THR A 34 -6.33 9.22 19.49
C THR A 34 -6.04 10.72 19.58
N ASP A 35 -6.20 11.30 20.79
CA ASP A 35 -5.81 12.70 21.04
C ASP A 35 -4.29 12.90 20.91
N GLU A 36 -3.50 11.85 21.13
CA GLU A 36 -2.05 11.87 20.95
C GLU A 36 -1.65 12.03 19.47
N GLU A 37 -2.31 11.31 18.56
CA GLU A 37 -2.09 11.47 17.11
C GLU A 37 -2.46 12.87 16.63
N VAL A 38 -3.56 13.41 17.14
CA VAL A 38 -3.92 14.81 16.88
C VAL A 38 -2.84 15.75 17.40
N GLY A 39 -2.29 15.50 18.59
CA GLY A 39 -1.18 16.24 19.16
C GLY A 39 0.07 16.22 18.27
N TYR A 40 0.45 15.07 17.74
CA TYR A 40 1.57 14.96 16.77
C TYR A 40 1.29 15.72 15.47
N GLY A 41 0.08 15.64 14.93
CA GLY A 41 -0.31 16.43 13.76
C GLY A 41 -0.18 17.93 13.99
N ILE A 42 -0.62 18.43 15.16
CA ILE A 42 -0.46 19.84 15.53
C ILE A 42 1.02 20.21 15.65
N ALA A 43 1.81 19.39 16.35
CA ALA A 43 3.23 19.64 16.55
C ALA A 43 3.97 19.75 15.20
N GLY A 44 3.67 18.86 14.23
CA GLY A 44 4.23 18.94 12.88
C GLY A 44 3.86 20.25 12.17
N ILE A 45 2.58 20.62 12.18
CA ILE A 45 2.09 21.84 11.53
C ILE A 45 2.74 23.09 12.11
N VAL A 46 2.88 23.20 13.43
CA VAL A 46 3.41 24.41 14.07
C VAL A 46 4.93 24.48 13.94
N ALA A 47 5.63 23.34 13.98
CA ALA A 47 7.07 23.29 13.76
C ALA A 47 7.46 23.77 12.35
N GLU A 48 6.75 23.33 11.31
CA GLU A 48 6.94 23.80 9.93
C GLU A 48 6.78 25.32 9.79
N ARG A 49 6.03 25.96 10.70
CA ARG A 49 5.79 27.42 10.73
C ARG A 49 6.71 28.16 11.71
N GLY A 50 7.70 27.44 12.28
CA GLY A 50 8.74 28.01 13.13
C GLY A 50 8.37 28.14 14.61
N TRP A 51 7.37 27.42 15.09
CA TRP A 51 7.14 27.23 16.52
C TRP A 51 8.15 26.23 17.07
N ASN A 52 9.01 26.66 17.99
CA ASN A 52 10.09 25.85 18.57
C ASN A 52 10.00 25.77 20.10
N ASP A 53 8.82 25.98 20.67
CA ASP A 53 8.60 25.89 22.12
C ASP A 53 8.00 24.53 22.46
N ASP A 54 8.35 24.00 23.63
CA ASP A 54 7.79 22.70 24.12
C ASP A 54 6.31 22.84 24.52
N ASP A 55 5.84 24.07 24.75
CA ASP A 55 4.44 24.35 25.05
C ASP A 55 3.60 24.48 23.78
N LEU A 56 2.29 24.23 23.89
CA LEU A 56 1.34 24.42 22.78
C LEU A 56 1.29 25.93 22.38
N PRO A 57 1.15 26.23 21.07
CA PRO A 57 1.08 27.59 20.58
C PRO A 57 -0.15 28.32 21.12
N THR A 58 0.00 29.64 21.32
CA THR A 58 -1.11 30.51 21.74
C THR A 58 -2.06 30.80 20.58
N ASP A 59 -3.33 31.10 20.85
CA ASP A 59 -4.31 31.51 19.83
C ASP A 59 -3.80 32.70 18.99
N ALA A 60 -3.11 33.68 19.62
CA ALA A 60 -2.54 34.80 18.90
C ALA A 60 -1.48 34.38 17.87
N TRP A 61 -0.59 33.48 18.25
CA TRP A 61 0.41 32.94 17.32
C TRP A 61 -0.23 32.16 16.18
N ILE A 62 -1.24 31.31 16.49
CA ILE A 62 -1.99 30.52 15.48
C ILE A 62 -2.65 31.46 14.48
N ALA A 63 -3.35 32.49 14.93
CA ALA A 63 -4.03 33.44 14.06
C ALA A 63 -3.07 34.21 13.12
N GLU A 64 -1.80 34.39 13.53
CA GLU A 64 -0.77 35.03 12.70
C GLU A 64 -0.08 34.08 11.72
N ASN A 65 0.06 32.77 12.05
CA ASN A 65 0.92 31.84 11.33
C ASN A 65 0.17 30.72 10.64
N VAL A 66 -1.12 30.46 10.94
CA VAL A 66 -1.93 29.42 10.33
C VAL A 66 -3.11 30.04 9.60
N GLU A 67 -3.07 30.00 8.27
CA GLU A 67 -4.09 30.64 7.44
C GLU A 67 -5.49 30.02 7.69
N GLY A 68 -6.46 30.88 7.96
CA GLY A 68 -7.87 30.50 8.15
C GLY A 68 -8.20 29.88 9.50
N ILE A 69 -7.25 29.80 10.44
CA ILE A 69 -7.42 29.26 11.80
C ILE A 69 -7.03 30.32 12.81
N ASN A 70 -7.85 30.53 13.84
CA ASN A 70 -7.64 31.62 14.79
C ASN A 70 -7.33 31.14 16.21
N THR A 71 -7.65 29.89 16.53
CA THR A 71 -7.49 29.35 17.89
C THR A 71 -6.90 27.93 17.85
N LEU A 72 -6.31 27.51 18.97
CA LEU A 72 -5.82 26.16 19.16
C LEU A 72 -6.94 25.13 19.01
N ALA A 73 -8.14 25.45 19.49
CA ALA A 73 -9.29 24.54 19.37
C ALA A 73 -9.72 24.34 17.90
N GLU A 74 -9.69 25.41 17.08
CA GLU A 74 -9.94 25.31 15.65
C GLU A 74 -8.85 24.49 14.94
N LEU A 75 -7.58 24.67 15.32
CA LEU A 75 -6.47 23.87 14.79
C LEU A 75 -6.62 22.40 15.15
N GLN A 76 -6.95 22.08 16.41
CA GLN A 76 -7.21 20.70 16.85
C GLN A 76 -8.32 20.06 16.05
N GLN A 77 -9.43 20.78 15.81
CA GLN A 77 -10.55 20.27 15.05
C GLN A 77 -10.18 20.03 13.58
N ALA A 78 -9.46 20.98 12.95
CA ALA A 78 -9.01 20.84 11.57
C ALA A 78 -8.06 19.65 11.38
N VAL A 79 -7.09 19.48 12.29
CA VAL A 79 -6.17 18.33 12.28
C VAL A 79 -6.93 17.02 12.46
N ARG A 80 -7.89 16.98 13.38
CA ARG A 80 -8.72 15.78 13.60
C ARG A 80 -9.48 15.39 12.33
N GLU A 81 -10.16 16.35 11.70
CA GLU A 81 -10.91 16.11 10.45
C GLU A 81 -10.00 15.64 9.32
N GLU A 82 -8.80 16.18 9.19
CA GLU A 82 -7.84 15.74 8.19
C GLU A 82 -7.34 14.31 8.45
N LEU A 83 -6.99 13.98 9.69
CA LEU A 83 -6.56 12.62 10.06
C LEU A 83 -7.70 11.60 9.89
N GLU A 84 -8.94 11.95 10.19
CA GLU A 84 -10.11 11.11 9.90
C GLU A 84 -10.28 10.84 8.40
N GLN A 85 -10.05 11.86 7.56
CA GLN A 85 -10.07 11.69 6.10
C GLN A 85 -8.91 10.81 5.60
N ILE A 86 -7.71 10.96 6.18
CA ILE A 86 -6.57 10.11 5.88
C ILE A 86 -6.89 8.65 6.24
N ASN A 87 -7.43 8.41 7.44
CA ASN A 87 -7.84 7.08 7.89
C ASN A 87 -8.90 6.47 6.97
N ALA A 88 -9.91 7.26 6.58
CA ALA A 88 -10.94 6.79 5.66
C ALA A 88 -10.35 6.39 4.28
N ARG A 89 -9.43 7.18 3.74
CA ARG A 89 -8.72 6.85 2.49
C ARG A 89 -7.85 5.60 2.65
N TYR A 90 -7.17 5.47 3.78
CA TYR A 90 -6.39 4.27 4.08
C TYR A 90 -7.27 3.02 4.10
N VAL A 91 -8.38 3.03 4.85
CA VAL A 91 -9.33 1.91 4.91
C VAL A 91 -9.87 1.57 3.51
N GLU A 92 -10.21 2.59 2.70
CA GLU A 92 -10.66 2.35 1.32
C GLU A 92 -9.57 1.67 0.48
N SER A 93 -8.32 2.07 0.64
CA SER A 93 -7.19 1.49 -0.11
C SER A 93 -6.88 0.04 0.27
N THR A 94 -7.23 -0.39 1.49
CA THR A 94 -6.99 -1.79 1.93
C THR A 94 -7.98 -2.80 1.33
N LYS A 95 -9.14 -2.36 0.85
CA LYS A 95 -10.18 -3.24 0.31
C LYS A 95 -9.68 -4.17 -0.79
N ALA A 96 -8.90 -3.62 -1.71
CA ALA A 96 -8.37 -4.38 -2.84
C ALA A 96 -7.47 -5.53 -2.39
N GLY A 97 -6.52 -5.25 -1.50
CA GLY A 97 -5.60 -6.24 -0.95
C GLY A 97 -6.34 -7.34 -0.18
N LEU A 98 -7.25 -6.93 0.72
CA LEU A 98 -8.03 -7.88 1.53
C LEU A 98 -8.94 -8.78 0.68
N CYS A 99 -9.57 -8.23 -0.36
CA CYS A 99 -10.37 -9.04 -1.30
C CYS A 99 -9.50 -10.03 -2.07
N ALA A 100 -8.34 -9.61 -2.56
CA ALA A 100 -7.42 -10.48 -3.28
C ALA A 100 -6.85 -11.58 -2.37
N GLU A 101 -6.52 -11.27 -1.12
CA GLU A 101 -6.05 -12.23 -0.12
C GLU A 101 -7.12 -13.28 0.21
N GLU A 102 -8.38 -12.86 0.39
CA GLU A 102 -9.48 -13.79 0.66
C GLU A 102 -9.75 -14.71 -0.53
N LEU A 103 -9.65 -14.19 -1.75
CA LEU A 103 -9.73 -15.03 -2.96
C LEU A 103 -8.57 -16.01 -3.07
N ALA A 104 -7.34 -15.59 -2.77
CA ALA A 104 -6.15 -16.44 -2.84
C ALA A 104 -6.28 -17.70 -1.96
N ARG A 105 -6.94 -17.58 -0.80
CA ARG A 105 -7.23 -18.72 0.09
C ARG A 105 -8.13 -19.78 -0.57
N ARG A 106 -8.91 -19.40 -1.58
CA ARG A 106 -9.85 -20.27 -2.29
C ARG A 106 -9.22 -21.01 -3.47
N VAL A 107 -8.00 -20.69 -3.87
CA VAL A 107 -7.30 -21.37 -4.99
C VAL A 107 -7.08 -22.84 -4.67
N GLU A 108 -7.57 -23.72 -5.55
CA GLU A 108 -7.50 -25.16 -5.34
C GLU A 108 -6.19 -25.78 -5.82
N GLN A 109 -5.46 -25.15 -6.75
CA GLN A 109 -4.23 -25.63 -7.32
C GLN A 109 -3.00 -25.10 -6.58
N ARG A 110 -1.89 -25.80 -6.77
CA ARG A 110 -0.56 -25.33 -6.35
C ARG A 110 -0.08 -24.24 -7.31
N ILE A 111 0.60 -23.23 -6.78
CA ILE A 111 1.21 -22.21 -7.60
C ILE A 111 2.53 -22.76 -8.16
N PRO A 112 2.75 -22.72 -9.50
CA PRO A 112 4.01 -23.13 -10.11
C PRO A 112 5.18 -22.26 -9.67
N ALA A 113 6.35 -22.88 -9.52
CA ALA A 113 7.56 -22.16 -9.08
C ALA A 113 7.92 -20.98 -10.01
N GLU A 114 7.70 -21.11 -11.31
CA GLU A 114 7.96 -20.03 -12.27
C GLU A 114 7.03 -18.81 -12.09
N SER A 115 5.79 -19.03 -11.64
CA SER A 115 4.87 -17.91 -11.30
C SER A 115 5.33 -17.18 -10.05
N ILE A 116 5.86 -17.91 -9.05
CA ILE A 116 6.44 -17.33 -7.84
C ILE A 116 7.71 -16.55 -8.17
N GLU A 117 8.58 -17.07 -9.05
CA GLU A 117 9.80 -16.35 -9.46
C GLU A 117 9.46 -15.05 -10.21
N ARG A 118 8.47 -15.06 -11.12
CA ARG A 118 8.00 -13.83 -11.77
C ARG A 118 7.45 -12.81 -10.78
N ALA A 119 6.66 -13.27 -9.80
CA ALA A 119 6.18 -12.41 -8.71
C ALA A 119 7.34 -11.86 -7.88
N ARG A 120 8.38 -12.66 -7.61
CA ARG A 120 9.59 -12.22 -6.90
C ARG A 120 10.31 -11.08 -7.63
N ASP A 121 10.46 -11.20 -8.94
CA ASP A 121 11.05 -10.13 -9.75
C ASP A 121 10.22 -8.85 -9.67
N THR A 122 8.89 -8.96 -9.72
CA THR A 122 7.96 -7.83 -9.60
C THR A 122 8.08 -7.15 -8.22
N VAL A 123 8.08 -7.92 -7.14
CA VAL A 123 8.23 -7.40 -5.77
C VAL A 123 9.57 -6.69 -5.60
N ARG A 124 10.66 -7.31 -6.06
CA ARG A 124 12.00 -6.70 -5.99
C ARG A 124 12.07 -5.38 -6.75
N GLN A 125 11.55 -5.34 -7.99
CA GLN A 125 11.47 -4.11 -8.78
C GLN A 125 10.66 -3.02 -8.08
N GLY A 126 9.60 -3.39 -7.35
CA GLY A 126 8.84 -2.46 -6.53
C GLY A 126 9.70 -1.77 -5.47
N PHE A 127 10.50 -2.53 -4.72
CA PHE A 127 11.44 -1.98 -3.73
C PHE A 127 12.54 -1.12 -4.36
N GLU A 128 13.10 -1.54 -5.49
CA GLU A 128 14.10 -0.77 -6.22
C GLU A 128 13.53 0.57 -6.72
N MET A 129 12.30 0.54 -7.23
CA MET A 129 11.61 1.76 -7.67
C MET A 129 11.31 2.69 -6.48
N GLN A 130 10.90 2.17 -5.34
CA GLN A 130 10.69 2.94 -4.12
C GLN A 130 12.01 3.58 -3.64
N ALA A 131 13.11 2.84 -3.64
CA ALA A 131 14.43 3.39 -3.31
C ALA A 131 14.82 4.54 -4.25
N MET A 132 14.65 4.35 -5.57
CA MET A 132 14.90 5.40 -6.57
C MET A 132 14.04 6.65 -6.37
N GLN A 133 12.75 6.50 -6.02
CA GLN A 133 11.85 7.63 -5.72
C GLN A 133 12.32 8.42 -4.49
N ASN A 134 12.94 7.73 -3.52
CA ASN A 134 13.53 8.34 -2.34
C ASN A 134 14.95 8.90 -2.60
N GLY A 135 15.48 8.78 -3.83
CA GLY A 135 16.80 9.27 -4.20
C GLY A 135 17.97 8.45 -3.64
N VAL A 136 17.71 7.20 -3.24
CA VAL A 136 18.70 6.27 -2.68
C VAL A 136 18.73 4.97 -3.47
N ASP A 137 19.75 4.13 -3.26
CA ASP A 137 19.73 2.76 -3.75
C ASP A 137 19.10 1.79 -2.73
N LEU A 138 18.82 0.57 -3.17
CA LEU A 138 18.17 -0.44 -2.32
C LEU A 138 19.00 -0.74 -1.05
N ALA A 139 20.34 -0.80 -1.16
CA ALA A 139 21.19 -1.09 -0.02
C ALA A 139 21.12 0.02 1.04
N GLN A 140 21.06 1.29 0.59
CA GLN A 140 20.86 2.44 1.48
C GLN A 140 19.46 2.43 2.13
N LEU A 141 18.43 2.06 1.37
CA LEU A 141 17.07 1.92 1.91
C LEU A 141 17.03 0.84 3.01
N LEU A 142 17.62 -0.33 2.77
CA LEU A 142 17.70 -1.41 3.74
C LEU A 142 18.50 -1.02 4.99
N ALA A 143 19.65 -0.35 4.79
CA ALA A 143 20.45 0.12 5.90
C ALA A 143 19.71 1.15 6.77
N ALA A 144 18.97 2.09 6.14
CA ALA A 144 18.17 3.08 6.84
C ALA A 144 17.02 2.45 7.65
N SER A 145 16.42 1.35 7.14
CA SER A 145 15.36 0.61 7.86
C SER A 145 15.90 -0.41 8.87
N GLY A 146 17.22 -0.58 8.99
CA GLY A 146 17.84 -1.60 9.85
C GLY A 146 17.59 -3.04 9.41
N MET A 147 17.12 -3.26 8.18
CA MET A 147 16.80 -4.57 7.63
C MET A 147 18.06 -5.22 7.05
N SER A 148 18.35 -6.47 7.45
CA SER A 148 19.44 -7.24 6.83
C SER A 148 19.05 -7.72 5.42
N GLU A 149 20.03 -7.96 4.55
CA GLU A 149 19.79 -8.55 3.23
C GLU A 149 19.05 -9.90 3.32
N HIS A 150 19.35 -10.70 4.33
CA HIS A 150 18.66 -11.97 4.58
C HIS A 150 17.18 -11.78 4.92
N ASP A 151 16.86 -10.84 5.79
CA ASP A 151 15.47 -10.54 6.18
C ASP A 151 14.69 -9.95 4.99
N PHE A 152 15.35 -9.12 4.18
CA PHE A 152 14.80 -8.61 2.94
C PHE A 152 14.46 -9.73 1.95
N GLU A 153 15.41 -10.65 1.68
CA GLU A 153 15.14 -11.79 0.80
C GLU A 153 14.01 -12.70 1.31
N HIS A 154 13.90 -12.84 2.61
CA HIS A 154 12.78 -13.58 3.23
C HIS A 154 11.45 -12.85 3.00
N ALA A 155 11.40 -11.54 3.27
CA ALA A 155 10.21 -10.72 3.04
C ALA A 155 9.79 -10.71 1.56
N VAL A 156 10.74 -10.55 0.63
CA VAL A 156 10.49 -10.64 -0.81
C VAL A 156 9.92 -12.00 -1.20
N SER A 157 10.43 -13.08 -0.59
CA SER A 157 9.93 -14.44 -0.89
C SER A 157 8.50 -14.67 -0.40
N GLU A 158 8.16 -14.16 0.79
CA GLU A 158 6.80 -14.26 1.34
C GLU A 158 5.81 -13.41 0.52
N GLU A 159 6.19 -12.18 0.19
CA GLU A 159 5.37 -11.28 -0.63
C GLU A 159 5.16 -11.84 -2.04
N ALA A 160 6.21 -12.41 -2.65
CA ALA A 160 6.12 -13.06 -3.97
C ALA A 160 5.17 -14.26 -3.97
N GLN A 161 5.19 -15.07 -2.92
CA GLN A 161 4.25 -16.18 -2.77
C GLN A 161 2.81 -15.65 -2.68
N ALA A 162 2.57 -14.65 -1.85
CA ALA A 162 1.25 -14.04 -1.67
C ALA A 162 0.75 -13.41 -2.98
N LEU A 163 1.60 -12.65 -3.68
CA LEU A 163 1.26 -12.04 -4.96
C LEU A 163 0.91 -13.09 -6.02
N ALA A 164 1.70 -14.17 -6.14
CA ALA A 164 1.44 -15.24 -7.09
C ALA A 164 0.13 -15.99 -6.79
N GLU A 165 -0.23 -16.16 -5.51
CA GLU A 165 -1.52 -16.75 -5.10
C GLU A 165 -2.70 -15.82 -5.41
N GLN A 166 -2.55 -14.50 -5.21
CA GLN A 166 -3.55 -13.50 -5.56
C GLN A 166 -3.75 -13.42 -7.08
N ASP A 167 -2.67 -13.42 -7.85
CA ASP A 167 -2.71 -13.43 -9.31
C ASP A 167 -3.45 -14.67 -9.83
N ALA A 168 -3.15 -15.85 -9.29
CA ALA A 168 -3.81 -17.11 -9.64
C ALA A 168 -5.32 -17.06 -9.33
N ALA A 169 -5.70 -16.47 -8.20
CA ALA A 169 -7.10 -16.30 -7.84
C ALA A 169 -7.84 -15.36 -8.80
N LEU A 170 -7.20 -14.26 -9.18
CA LEU A 170 -7.77 -13.32 -10.15
C LEU A 170 -7.83 -13.89 -11.55
N ASP A 171 -6.85 -14.71 -11.97
CA ASP A 171 -6.91 -15.45 -13.24
C ASP A 171 -8.10 -16.42 -13.25
N ALA A 172 -8.40 -17.11 -12.14
CA ALA A 172 -9.59 -17.94 -12.01
C ALA A 172 -10.90 -17.14 -12.18
N ILE A 173 -10.96 -15.91 -11.65
CA ILE A 173 -12.11 -14.99 -11.86
C ILE A 173 -12.19 -14.56 -13.32
N VAL A 174 -11.05 -14.23 -13.94
CA VAL A 174 -10.99 -13.86 -15.36
C VAL A 174 -11.56 -14.98 -16.25
N ASP A 175 -11.16 -16.22 -15.98
CA ASP A 175 -11.60 -17.38 -16.76
C ASP A 175 -13.09 -17.69 -16.53
N GLU A 176 -13.55 -17.73 -15.27
CA GLU A 176 -14.95 -18.06 -14.91
C GLU A 176 -15.94 -17.06 -15.53
N TYR A 177 -15.63 -15.77 -15.46
CA TYR A 177 -16.52 -14.71 -15.97
C TYR A 177 -16.17 -14.24 -17.38
N ALA A 178 -15.21 -14.89 -18.06
CA ALA A 178 -14.73 -14.53 -19.40
C ALA A 178 -14.40 -13.02 -19.51
N ILE A 179 -13.65 -12.49 -18.55
CA ILE A 179 -13.34 -11.06 -18.48
C ILE A 179 -12.39 -10.71 -19.63
N TYR A 180 -12.85 -9.83 -20.50
CA TYR A 180 -12.09 -9.29 -21.62
C TYR A 180 -11.81 -7.80 -21.38
N VAL A 181 -10.63 -7.36 -21.82
CA VAL A 181 -10.22 -5.94 -21.82
C VAL A 181 -9.77 -5.57 -23.21
N ASP A 182 -10.34 -4.49 -23.74
CA ASP A 182 -9.90 -3.89 -25.01
C ASP A 182 -8.80 -2.85 -24.77
N GLU A 183 -7.89 -2.67 -25.72
CA GLU A 183 -6.80 -1.70 -25.61
C GLU A 183 -7.29 -0.25 -25.35
N THR A 184 -8.49 0.09 -25.82
CA THR A 184 -9.09 1.41 -25.59
C THR A 184 -9.50 1.64 -24.15
N GLU A 185 -9.63 0.60 -23.34
CA GLU A 185 -9.97 0.65 -21.91
C GLU A 185 -8.73 0.80 -21.03
N LEU A 186 -7.52 0.45 -21.53
CA LEU A 186 -6.28 0.47 -20.77
C LEU A 186 -5.98 1.82 -20.08
N PRO A 187 -6.21 3.00 -20.71
CA PRO A 187 -5.99 4.27 -20.02
C PRO A 187 -6.77 4.37 -18.70
N GLY A 188 -8.05 3.96 -18.72
CA GLY A 188 -8.90 3.97 -17.53
C GLY A 188 -8.47 2.93 -16.48
N ILE A 189 -8.20 1.70 -16.92
CA ILE A 189 -7.80 0.59 -16.04
C ILE A 189 -6.45 0.87 -15.36
N LEU A 190 -5.48 1.40 -16.11
CA LEU A 190 -4.13 1.66 -15.60
C LEU A 190 -3.98 3.06 -14.96
N GLY A 191 -5.02 3.90 -15.00
CA GLY A 191 -4.97 5.24 -14.41
C GLY A 191 -4.00 6.19 -15.11
N MET A 192 -3.79 6.03 -16.42
CA MET A 192 -2.82 6.82 -17.21
C MET A 192 -3.48 7.59 -18.34
N SER A 193 -2.75 8.53 -18.95
CA SER A 193 -3.27 9.24 -20.12
C SER A 193 -3.37 8.32 -21.35
N PRO A 194 -4.30 8.60 -22.30
CA PRO A 194 -4.39 7.82 -23.53
C PRO A 194 -3.09 7.81 -24.35
N LYS A 195 -2.29 8.88 -24.25
CA LYS A 195 -0.99 8.98 -24.92
C LYS A 195 0.02 8.01 -24.30
N ASP A 196 0.08 7.96 -22.97
CA ASP A 196 1.02 7.11 -22.24
C ASP A 196 0.63 5.64 -22.40
N ALA A 197 -0.66 5.32 -22.37
CA ALA A 197 -1.15 3.97 -22.62
C ALA A 197 -0.77 3.49 -24.04
N LYS A 198 -0.88 4.35 -25.05
CA LYS A 198 -0.44 4.00 -26.41
C LYS A 198 1.06 3.73 -26.48
N ALA A 199 1.87 4.56 -25.82
CA ALA A 199 3.31 4.37 -25.74
C ALA A 199 3.66 3.04 -25.03
N LEU A 200 2.99 2.72 -23.93
CA LEU A 200 3.15 1.46 -23.20
C LEU A 200 2.80 0.24 -24.06
N ILE A 201 1.69 0.29 -24.82
CA ILE A 201 1.30 -0.78 -25.75
C ILE A 201 2.37 -1.00 -26.82
N GLU A 202 2.90 0.07 -27.41
CA GLU A 202 3.95 -0.02 -28.43
C GLU A 202 5.24 -0.62 -27.85
N GLU A 203 5.60 -0.22 -26.64
CA GLU A 203 6.79 -0.69 -25.93
C GLU A 203 6.67 -2.17 -25.55
N THR A 204 5.58 -2.57 -24.90
CA THR A 204 5.36 -3.95 -24.49
C THR A 204 5.27 -4.91 -25.68
N ARG A 205 4.66 -4.49 -26.79
CA ARG A 205 4.69 -5.27 -28.04
C ARG A 205 6.09 -5.45 -28.60
N LYS A 206 6.93 -4.44 -28.50
CA LYS A 206 8.31 -4.48 -28.99
C LYS A 206 9.20 -5.41 -28.14
N HIS A 207 8.94 -5.46 -26.85
CA HIS A 207 9.71 -6.29 -25.90
C HIS A 207 9.12 -7.69 -25.71
N GLY A 208 7.92 -7.95 -26.15
CA GLY A 208 7.24 -9.24 -26.02
C GLY A 208 6.37 -9.39 -24.77
N ASP A 209 6.23 -8.31 -23.98
CA ASP A 209 5.53 -8.29 -22.67
C ASP A 209 4.05 -7.87 -22.81
N TYR A 210 3.53 -7.81 -24.05
CA TYR A 210 2.17 -7.33 -24.30
C TYR A 210 1.11 -8.20 -23.62
N GLU A 211 1.25 -9.54 -23.68
CA GLU A 211 0.29 -10.45 -23.06
C GLU A 211 0.32 -10.35 -21.53
N ASP A 212 1.48 -10.14 -20.93
CA ASP A 212 1.61 -9.93 -19.48
C ASP A 212 0.92 -8.63 -19.04
N MET A 213 1.08 -7.54 -19.81
CA MET A 213 0.35 -6.29 -19.59
C MET A 213 -1.16 -6.48 -19.70
N MET A 214 -1.63 -7.21 -20.71
CA MET A 214 -3.06 -7.50 -20.90
C MET A 214 -3.61 -8.42 -19.80
N ALA A 215 -2.82 -9.39 -19.34
CA ALA A 215 -3.17 -10.24 -18.19
C ALA A 215 -3.33 -9.39 -16.91
N PHE A 216 -2.38 -8.49 -16.65
CA PHE A 216 -2.47 -7.53 -15.55
C PHE A 216 -3.74 -6.67 -15.63
N ALA A 217 -4.07 -6.14 -16.81
CA ALA A 217 -5.28 -5.33 -16.99
C ALA A 217 -6.57 -6.15 -16.76
N ARG A 218 -6.62 -7.41 -17.21
CA ARG A 218 -7.75 -8.32 -16.95
C ARG A 218 -7.91 -8.61 -15.45
N ARG A 219 -6.81 -8.92 -14.75
CA ARG A 219 -6.81 -9.12 -13.28
C ARG A 219 -7.30 -7.89 -12.54
N ARG A 220 -6.85 -6.69 -12.94
CA ARG A 220 -7.32 -5.44 -12.33
C ARG A 220 -8.82 -5.24 -12.53
N ARG A 221 -9.35 -5.52 -13.72
CA ARG A 221 -10.80 -5.50 -13.99
C ARG A 221 -11.54 -6.57 -13.17
N ALA A 222 -10.97 -7.76 -13.01
CA ALA A 222 -11.51 -8.81 -12.17
C ALA A 222 -11.60 -8.35 -10.71
N LEU A 223 -10.53 -7.79 -10.17
CA LEU A 223 -10.49 -7.26 -8.80
C LEU A 223 -11.53 -6.14 -8.57
N GLU A 224 -11.70 -5.22 -9.51
CA GLU A 224 -12.75 -4.20 -9.45
C GLU A 224 -14.15 -4.82 -9.34
N SER A 225 -14.42 -5.91 -10.07
CA SER A 225 -15.69 -6.62 -9.97
C SER A 225 -15.86 -7.32 -8.62
N VAL A 226 -14.80 -7.94 -8.12
CA VAL A 226 -14.79 -8.60 -6.80
C VAL A 226 -15.06 -7.59 -5.69
N ILE A 227 -14.40 -6.43 -5.68
CA ILE A 227 -14.59 -5.37 -4.68
C ILE A 227 -16.03 -4.85 -4.73
N ARG A 228 -16.60 -4.66 -5.93
CA ARG A 228 -17.98 -4.17 -6.08
C ARG A 228 -19.00 -5.14 -5.49
N ASP A 229 -18.78 -6.44 -5.63
CA ASP A 229 -19.72 -7.47 -5.20
C ASP A 229 -19.43 -7.99 -3.77
N ALA A 230 -18.29 -7.59 -3.17
CA ALA A 230 -17.87 -7.97 -1.83
C ALA A 230 -18.75 -7.41 -0.72
N SER A 231 -18.82 -8.14 0.39
CA SER A 231 -19.43 -7.67 1.65
C SER A 231 -18.34 -7.20 2.60
N PHE A 232 -18.47 -5.98 3.13
CA PHE A 232 -17.53 -5.39 4.06
C PHE A 232 -18.19 -5.23 5.43
N ALA A 233 -17.65 -5.95 6.44
CA ALA A 233 -17.97 -5.73 7.83
C ALA A 233 -16.96 -4.74 8.43
N GLU A 234 -17.43 -3.78 9.22
CA GLU A 234 -16.54 -2.82 9.89
C GLU A 234 -16.32 -3.26 11.34
N GLU A 235 -15.06 -3.35 11.73
CA GLU A 235 -14.62 -3.55 13.11
C GLU A 235 -13.82 -2.33 13.56
N HIS A 236 -14.34 -1.61 14.53
CA HIS A 236 -13.69 -0.43 15.05
C HIS A 236 -12.59 -0.82 16.05
N GLU A 237 -11.40 -0.26 15.84
CA GLU A 237 -10.28 -0.38 16.78
C GLU A 237 -10.71 0.14 18.15
N THR A 238 -10.42 -0.60 19.19
CA THR A 238 -10.67 -0.15 20.57
C THR A 238 -9.64 0.90 21.00
N ALA A 239 -9.97 1.72 21.98
CA ALA A 239 -9.03 2.71 22.52
C ALA A 239 -7.73 2.07 23.07
N GLU A 240 -7.79 0.82 23.56
CA GLU A 240 -6.61 0.10 24.02
C GLU A 240 -5.72 -0.35 22.85
N GLN A 241 -6.30 -0.83 21.76
CA GLN A 241 -5.58 -1.19 20.52
C GLN A 241 -4.92 0.05 19.92
N ALA A 242 -5.66 1.16 19.81
CA ALA A 242 -5.15 2.44 19.32
C ALA A 242 -3.97 2.94 20.16
N ALA A 243 -4.08 2.90 21.50
CA ALA A 243 -2.99 3.30 22.38
C ALA A 243 -1.73 2.42 22.19
N ARG A 244 -1.90 1.12 21.95
CA ARG A 244 -0.78 0.22 21.65
C ARG A 244 -0.11 0.58 20.32
N ARG A 245 -0.89 0.79 19.25
CA ARG A 245 -0.40 1.21 17.92
C ARG A 245 0.40 2.52 18.01
N VAL A 246 -0.12 3.52 18.74
CA VAL A 246 0.58 4.80 18.95
C VAL A 246 1.87 4.61 19.74
N ALA A 247 1.88 3.74 20.76
CA ALA A 247 3.08 3.44 21.53
C ALA A 247 4.17 2.74 20.68
N GLU A 248 3.79 1.83 19.79
CA GLU A 248 4.69 1.17 18.84
C GLU A 248 5.26 2.18 17.83
N MET A 249 4.43 3.05 17.27
CA MET A 249 4.85 4.13 16.37
C MET A 249 5.86 5.08 17.06
N ARG A 250 5.62 5.46 18.32
CA ARG A 250 6.55 6.28 19.11
C ARG A 250 7.89 5.57 19.31
N ALA A 251 7.88 4.28 19.63
CA ALA A 251 9.10 3.48 19.83
C ALA A 251 9.93 3.44 18.52
N GLN A 252 9.30 3.31 17.36
CA GLN A 252 9.97 3.33 16.06
C GLN A 252 10.61 4.69 15.79
N MET A 253 9.88 5.79 16.00
CA MET A 253 10.42 7.16 15.82
C MET A 253 11.63 7.44 16.74
N GLN A 254 11.67 6.90 17.96
CA GLN A 254 12.79 7.06 18.87
C GLN A 254 14.03 6.26 18.50
N THR A 255 13.88 5.16 17.74
CA THR A 255 15.01 4.36 17.26
C THR A 255 15.63 4.93 15.99
N GLU A 256 14.93 5.80 15.27
CA GLU A 256 15.42 6.47 14.04
C GLU A 256 16.23 7.74 14.32
N VAL A 257 16.31 8.22 15.56
CA VAL A 257 17.19 9.34 15.92
C VAL A 257 18.57 8.77 16.27
N PRO A 258 19.61 8.94 15.42
CA PRO A 258 20.98 8.56 15.78
C PRO A 258 21.40 9.40 16.98
N GLY A 259 21.94 8.73 18.01
CA GLY A 259 22.42 9.41 19.20
C GLY A 259 23.38 10.56 18.86
N ASP A 260 23.10 11.70 19.45
CA ASP A 260 23.88 12.94 19.37
C ASP A 260 25.23 12.70 20.04
N ASP A 261 26.26 12.33 19.26
CA ASP A 261 27.65 12.45 19.63
C ASP A 261 28.40 13.21 18.53
N ALA A 262 28.46 14.52 18.74
CA ALA A 262 29.47 15.46 18.25
C ALA A 262 29.91 15.40 16.78
N ASP A 263 29.36 16.29 15.93
CA ASP A 263 30.19 17.34 15.30
C ASP A 263 29.31 18.43 14.66
N GLU A 264 29.71 19.69 14.81
CA GLU A 264 29.01 20.88 14.28
C GLU A 264 29.06 20.87 12.74
N GLY A 265 27.90 20.70 12.09
CA GLY A 265 27.79 20.85 10.64
C GLY A 265 26.37 20.74 10.12
N LYS A 266 25.64 21.85 10.14
CA LYS A 266 24.43 22.20 9.34
C LYS A 266 23.50 21.04 8.98
N GLY A 267 22.42 20.91 9.78
CA GLY A 267 21.35 19.97 9.57
C GLY A 267 20.45 20.33 8.38
N GLU A 268 20.07 19.32 7.63
CA GLU A 268 18.81 19.27 6.90
C GLU A 268 17.85 18.42 7.74
N GLU A 269 16.73 19.01 8.13
CA GLU A 269 15.68 18.38 8.93
C GLU A 269 14.94 17.30 8.12
N PRO A 270 14.46 16.21 8.77
CA PRO A 270 13.68 15.18 8.09
C PRO A 270 12.31 15.72 7.68
N ARG A 271 12.07 15.77 6.38
CA ARG A 271 10.78 16.16 5.80
C ARG A 271 9.82 14.98 5.87
N PHE A 272 8.87 15.02 6.80
CA PHE A 272 7.68 14.17 6.75
C PHE A 272 6.90 14.47 5.46
N LYS A 273 6.86 13.56 4.54
CA LYS A 273 5.85 13.51 3.49
C LYS A 273 4.80 12.50 3.90
N LEU A 274 3.64 13.00 4.33
CA LEU A 274 2.41 12.22 4.36
C LEU A 274 2.08 11.80 2.92
N VAL A 275 1.97 10.50 2.70
CA VAL A 275 1.52 9.90 1.44
C VAL A 275 0.03 9.63 1.55
#